data_2abf259b876edf5edc4931024e094a95
#
_entry.id   2abf259b876edf5edc4931024e094a95
#
_cell.length_a   1.000
_cell.length_b   1.000
_cell.length_c   1.000
_cell.angle_alpha   90.00
_cell.angle_beta   90.00
_cell.angle_gamma   90.00
#
_symmetry.space_group_name_H-M   'P 1'
#
loop_
_entity.id
_entity.type
_entity.pdbx_description
1 polymer ?
#
loop_
_entity_poly.entity_id
_entity_poly.type
_entity_poly.pdbx_seq_one_letter_code
_entity_poly.pdbx_strand_id
1 'polypeptide(L)'
;MKPLSLVATCARALEPLLAEELQALFAQDVVAGDRIVTFTASPEVVYRVLLGTRIANRVLLPVCTVQASDADEMHRGLLEQDWSPYLNADVSFCVDFIGESETFRNSMFGAMRVKDALVDSTRVGDKRPTVVKDNPDIRFNTVLLSDKKQ
;
A
#
# COMPACT_ATOMS: atom_id res chain seq x y z
N MET A 1 7.50 -8.47 -19.66
CA MET A 1 6.65 -8.29 -18.46
C MET A 1 6.06 -6.89 -18.47
N LYS A 2 4.82 -6.75 -18.05
CA LYS A 2 4.12 -5.45 -18.00
C LYS A 2 4.78 -4.56 -16.93
N PRO A 3 5.02 -3.27 -17.23
CA PRO A 3 5.53 -2.34 -16.22
C PRO A 3 4.55 -2.21 -15.06
N LEU A 4 5.10 -1.99 -13.87
CA LEU A 4 4.35 -1.81 -12.63
C LEU A 4 4.21 -0.32 -12.33
N SER A 5 3.03 0.08 -11.87
CA SER A 5 2.80 1.41 -11.32
C SER A 5 3.10 1.39 -9.83
N LEU A 6 3.96 2.28 -9.38
CA LEU A 6 4.52 2.29 -8.02
C LEU A 6 4.42 3.66 -7.38
N VAL A 7 4.49 3.69 -6.07
CA VAL A 7 4.53 4.91 -5.27
C VAL A 7 5.75 4.87 -4.35
N ALA A 8 6.59 5.88 -4.43
CA ALA A 8 7.66 6.11 -3.45
C ALA A 8 7.24 7.20 -2.47
N THR A 9 7.43 6.97 -1.19
CA THR A 9 7.15 7.96 -0.14
C THR A 9 8.43 8.67 0.29
N CYS A 10 8.32 9.94 0.64
CA CYS A 10 9.46 10.72 1.14
C CYS A 10 9.03 11.77 2.17
N ALA A 11 10.01 12.43 2.79
CA ALA A 11 9.75 13.60 3.61
C ALA A 11 9.27 14.77 2.74
N ARG A 12 8.47 15.65 3.34
CA ARG A 12 7.98 16.86 2.69
C ARG A 12 9.13 17.72 2.14
N ALA A 13 8.94 18.28 0.98
CA ALA A 13 9.90 19.09 0.22
C ALA A 13 11.04 18.29 -0.45
N LEU A 14 11.11 16.98 -0.29
CA LEU A 14 12.07 16.13 -0.99
C LEU A 14 11.52 15.52 -2.28
N GLU A 15 10.23 15.75 -2.61
CA GLU A 15 9.57 15.18 -3.77
C GLU A 15 10.29 15.49 -5.10
N PRO A 16 10.76 16.73 -5.36
CA PRO A 16 11.49 17.01 -6.58
C PRO A 16 12.82 16.25 -6.67
N LEU A 17 13.55 16.15 -5.56
CA LEU A 17 14.83 15.40 -5.52
C LEU A 17 14.59 13.90 -5.70
N LEU A 18 13.54 13.36 -5.10
CA LEU A 18 13.17 11.96 -5.29
C LEU A 18 12.77 11.68 -6.74
N ALA A 19 12.03 12.60 -7.37
CA ALA A 19 11.65 12.47 -8.78
C ALA A 19 12.89 12.42 -9.70
N GLU A 20 13.87 13.30 -9.48
CA GLU A 20 15.14 13.28 -10.22
C GLU A 20 15.91 11.97 -9.97
N GLU A 21 15.98 11.50 -8.72
CA GLU A 21 16.64 10.23 -8.37
C GLU A 21 15.99 9.05 -9.08
N LEU A 22 14.64 8.97 -9.08
CA LEU A 22 13.90 7.90 -9.75
C LEU A 22 14.14 7.90 -11.27
N GLN A 23 14.16 9.08 -11.89
CA GLN A 23 14.48 9.21 -13.31
C GLN A 23 15.91 8.74 -13.61
N ALA A 24 16.87 9.09 -12.75
CA ALA A 24 18.26 8.63 -12.88
C ALA A 24 18.39 7.10 -12.70
N LEU A 25 17.45 6.46 -11.99
CA LEU A 25 17.36 5.02 -11.83
C LEU A 25 16.50 4.33 -12.92
N PHE A 26 16.16 5.07 -13.98
CA PHE A 26 15.40 4.61 -15.16
C PHE A 26 13.90 4.38 -14.93
N ALA A 27 13.31 4.94 -13.88
CA ALA A 27 11.87 4.99 -13.72
C ALA A 27 11.24 5.90 -14.79
N GLN A 28 10.01 5.57 -15.21
CA GLN A 28 9.25 6.29 -16.22
C GLN A 28 8.00 6.91 -15.60
N ASP A 29 7.37 7.84 -16.31
CA ASP A 29 6.12 8.50 -15.92
C ASP A 29 6.18 9.06 -14.48
N VAL A 30 7.31 9.66 -14.13
CA VAL A 30 7.60 10.14 -12.78
C VAL A 30 6.83 11.42 -12.50
N VAL A 31 5.95 11.39 -11.49
CA VAL A 31 5.13 12.54 -11.08
C VAL A 31 5.25 12.76 -9.58
N ALA A 32 5.68 13.95 -9.19
CA ALA A 32 5.76 14.37 -7.79
C ALA A 32 4.38 14.79 -7.26
N GLY A 33 4.03 14.32 -6.08
CA GLY A 33 2.84 14.69 -5.33
C GLY A 33 3.19 15.23 -3.93
N ASP A 34 2.25 15.25 -3.00
CA ASP A 34 2.52 15.65 -1.62
C ASP A 34 3.07 14.45 -0.83
N ARG A 35 4.35 14.48 -0.49
CA ARG A 35 5.13 13.44 0.21
C ARG A 35 5.25 12.11 -0.54
N ILE A 36 4.88 12.08 -1.80
CA ILE A 36 4.95 10.91 -2.66
C ILE A 36 5.46 11.27 -4.04
N VAL A 37 6.02 10.29 -4.71
CA VAL A 37 6.31 10.32 -6.14
C VAL A 37 5.77 9.04 -6.77
N THR A 38 4.91 9.18 -7.75
CA THR A 38 4.40 8.04 -8.53
C THR A 38 5.27 7.82 -9.75
N PHE A 39 5.43 6.57 -10.16
CA PHE A 39 6.25 6.22 -11.32
C PHE A 39 5.87 4.85 -11.87
N THR A 40 6.29 4.58 -13.10
CA THR A 40 6.21 3.24 -13.69
C THR A 40 7.62 2.64 -13.85
N ALA A 41 7.72 1.34 -13.69
CA ALA A 41 8.99 0.62 -13.76
C ALA A 41 8.82 -0.83 -14.23
N SER A 42 9.76 -1.30 -15.04
CA SER A 42 9.91 -2.75 -15.24
C SER A 42 10.41 -3.42 -13.95
N PRO A 43 10.21 -4.72 -13.76
CA PRO A 43 10.73 -5.42 -12.58
C PRO A 43 12.22 -5.19 -12.32
N GLU A 44 13.03 -5.13 -13.36
CA GLU A 44 14.46 -4.82 -13.25
C GLU A 44 14.69 -3.42 -12.66
N VAL A 45 13.95 -2.43 -13.14
CA VAL A 45 14.04 -1.05 -12.65
C VAL A 45 13.53 -0.94 -11.22
N VAL A 46 12.52 -1.73 -10.82
CA VAL A 46 12.07 -1.80 -9.42
C VAL A 46 13.23 -2.20 -8.50
N TYR A 47 13.98 -3.23 -8.85
CA TYR A 47 15.15 -3.64 -8.06
C TYR A 47 16.24 -2.56 -8.05
N ARG A 48 16.48 -1.87 -9.16
CA ARG A 48 17.41 -0.73 -9.21
C ARG A 48 16.97 0.38 -8.25
N VAL A 49 15.68 0.70 -8.23
CA VAL A 49 15.13 1.71 -7.33
C VAL A 49 15.29 1.27 -5.87
N LEU A 50 14.93 0.04 -5.53
CA LEU A 50 15.04 -0.48 -4.17
C LEU A 50 16.48 -0.49 -3.63
N LEU A 51 17.45 -0.76 -4.49
CA LEU A 51 18.87 -0.80 -4.12
C LEU A 51 19.54 0.56 -4.17
N GLY A 52 19.08 1.46 -5.05
CA GLY A 52 19.76 2.70 -5.36
C GLY A 52 19.17 3.96 -4.72
N THR A 53 17.90 3.92 -4.30
CA THR A 53 17.29 5.12 -3.70
C THR A 53 17.89 5.45 -2.35
N ARG A 54 18.14 6.74 -2.13
CA ARG A 54 18.61 7.30 -0.85
C ARG A 54 17.59 8.24 -0.22
N ILE A 55 16.58 8.62 -0.98
CA ILE A 55 15.58 9.63 -0.59
C ILE A 55 14.27 8.98 -0.22
N ALA A 56 13.87 7.89 -0.90
CA ALA A 56 12.62 7.21 -0.62
C ALA A 56 12.64 6.53 0.75
N ASN A 57 11.57 6.75 1.52
CA ASN A 57 11.34 6.03 2.78
C ASN A 57 10.79 4.63 2.52
N ARG A 58 9.85 4.52 1.58
CA ARG A 58 9.21 3.27 1.18
C ARG A 58 8.91 3.31 -0.31
N VAL A 59 8.93 2.14 -0.92
CA VAL A 59 8.42 1.92 -2.29
C VAL A 59 7.25 0.95 -2.16
N LEU A 60 6.09 1.39 -2.62
CA LEU A 60 4.81 0.69 -2.44
C LEU A 60 4.24 0.27 -3.80
N LEU A 61 3.67 -0.92 -3.85
CA LEU A 61 2.87 -1.38 -4.97
C LEU A 61 1.38 -1.17 -4.64
N PRO A 62 0.69 -0.21 -5.28
CA PRO A 62 -0.75 -0.07 -5.11
C PRO A 62 -1.48 -1.34 -5.58
N VAL A 63 -2.33 -1.89 -4.71
CA VAL A 63 -3.06 -3.14 -4.98
C VAL A 63 -4.48 -2.86 -5.41
N CYS A 64 -5.21 -2.06 -4.62
CA CYS A 64 -6.58 -1.68 -4.92
C CYS A 64 -6.96 -0.35 -4.26
N THR A 65 -8.04 0.23 -4.73
CA THR A 65 -8.72 1.36 -4.10
C THR A 65 -10.17 0.97 -3.86
N VAL A 66 -10.66 1.17 -2.65
CA VAL A 66 -12.02 0.89 -2.24
C VAL A 66 -12.69 2.19 -1.86
N GLN A 67 -13.87 2.46 -2.43
CA GLN A 67 -14.73 3.57 -1.99
C GLN A 67 -15.63 3.08 -0.87
N ALA A 68 -15.59 3.76 0.26
CA ALA A 68 -16.38 3.41 1.42
C ALA A 68 -16.71 4.65 2.26
N SER A 69 -17.96 4.76 2.69
CA SER A 69 -18.41 5.81 3.60
C SER A 69 -18.29 5.39 5.07
N ASP A 70 -18.24 4.10 5.34
CA ASP A 70 -18.11 3.52 6.67
C ASP A 70 -17.25 2.24 6.69
N ALA A 71 -17.02 1.71 7.89
CA ALA A 71 -16.19 0.53 8.10
C ALA A 71 -16.77 -0.75 7.48
N ASP A 72 -18.09 -0.87 7.39
CA ASP A 72 -18.75 -2.06 6.85
C ASP A 72 -18.67 -2.07 5.32
N GLU A 73 -18.83 -0.92 4.68
CA GLU A 73 -18.60 -0.77 3.24
C GLU A 73 -17.14 -1.04 2.86
N MET A 74 -16.20 -0.53 3.66
CA MET A 74 -14.78 -0.81 3.47
C MET A 74 -14.49 -2.32 3.57
N HIS A 75 -15.00 -2.98 4.60
CA HIS A 75 -14.84 -4.42 4.78
C HIS A 75 -15.40 -5.19 3.58
N ARG A 76 -16.60 -4.86 3.13
CA ARG A 76 -17.25 -5.48 1.98
C ARG A 76 -16.47 -5.28 0.68
N GLY A 77 -16.02 -4.04 0.42
CA GLY A 77 -15.21 -3.72 -0.75
C GLY A 77 -13.86 -4.46 -0.77
N LEU A 78 -13.24 -4.66 0.38
CA LEU A 78 -12.01 -5.44 0.50
C LEU A 78 -12.25 -6.94 0.30
N LEU A 79 -13.40 -7.47 0.70
CA LEU A 79 -13.77 -8.88 0.46
C LEU A 79 -13.95 -9.19 -1.03
N GLU A 80 -14.35 -8.22 -1.84
CA GLU A 80 -14.54 -8.37 -3.29
C GLU A 80 -13.21 -8.44 -4.07
N GLN A 81 -12.09 -8.07 -3.44
CA GLN A 81 -10.77 -8.11 -4.08
C GLN A 81 -10.18 -9.52 -4.01
N ASP A 82 -9.44 -9.88 -5.06
CA ASP A 82 -8.66 -11.12 -5.07
C ASP A 82 -7.31 -10.90 -4.37
N TRP A 83 -7.16 -11.46 -3.18
CA TRP A 83 -5.93 -11.38 -2.39
C TRP A 83 -5.01 -12.58 -2.59
N SER A 84 -5.44 -13.60 -3.33
CA SER A 84 -4.67 -14.83 -3.55
C SER A 84 -3.26 -14.64 -4.12
N PRO A 85 -2.98 -13.58 -4.94
CA PRO A 85 -1.61 -13.32 -5.39
C PRO A 85 -0.65 -12.90 -4.26
N TYR A 86 -1.19 -12.42 -3.13
CA TYR A 86 -0.40 -11.85 -2.03
C TYR A 86 -0.50 -12.66 -0.74
N LEU A 87 -1.67 -13.24 -0.46
CA LEU A 87 -1.97 -13.90 0.81
C LEU A 87 -2.43 -15.32 0.63
N ASN A 88 -1.90 -16.18 1.50
CA ASN A 88 -2.37 -17.54 1.72
C ASN A 88 -2.14 -17.94 3.20
N ALA A 89 -2.49 -19.14 3.58
CA ALA A 89 -2.39 -19.61 4.97
C ALA A 89 -0.95 -19.68 5.52
N ASP A 90 0.05 -19.70 4.64
CA ASP A 90 1.47 -19.85 5.01
C ASP A 90 2.21 -18.50 5.07
N VAL A 91 1.53 -17.41 4.72
CA VAL A 91 2.10 -16.05 4.67
C VAL A 91 1.70 -15.28 5.94
N SER A 92 2.67 -14.63 6.56
CA SER A 92 2.44 -13.68 7.65
C SER A 92 2.30 -12.26 7.13
N PHE A 93 1.42 -11.46 7.74
CA PHE A 93 1.22 -10.08 7.32
C PHE A 93 0.91 -9.14 8.49
N CYS A 94 1.06 -7.86 8.24
CA CYS A 94 0.52 -6.81 9.09
C CYS A 94 -0.13 -5.71 8.26
N VAL A 95 -0.95 -4.90 8.92
CA VAL A 95 -1.64 -3.75 8.31
C VAL A 95 -1.29 -2.49 9.08
N ASP A 96 -0.78 -1.50 8.34
CA ASP A 96 -0.66 -0.12 8.81
C ASP A 96 -1.81 0.71 8.20
N PHE A 97 -2.40 1.59 8.98
CA PHE A 97 -3.49 2.45 8.54
C PHE A 97 -3.13 3.91 8.81
N ILE A 98 -3.21 4.73 7.76
CA ILE A 98 -2.83 6.15 7.79
C ILE A 98 -4.03 6.99 7.35
N GLY A 99 -4.32 8.03 8.10
CA GLY A 99 -5.42 8.95 7.87
C GLY A 99 -6.50 8.86 8.93
N GLU A 100 -7.28 9.91 9.02
CA GLU A 100 -8.38 10.06 9.98
C GLU A 100 -9.61 10.62 9.29
N SER A 101 -10.77 10.19 9.72
CA SER A 101 -12.07 10.72 9.32
C SER A 101 -13.04 10.64 10.51
N GLU A 102 -14.23 11.16 10.35
CA GLU A 102 -15.28 11.00 11.39
C GLU A 102 -15.58 9.53 11.69
N THR A 103 -15.51 8.67 10.68
CA THR A 103 -15.73 7.23 10.80
C THR A 103 -14.51 6.50 11.33
N PHE A 104 -13.30 6.89 10.90
CA PHE A 104 -12.03 6.27 11.27
C PHE A 104 -11.19 7.22 12.13
N ARG A 105 -11.68 7.53 13.32
CA ARG A 105 -10.98 8.41 14.28
C ARG A 105 -9.74 7.79 14.90
N ASN A 106 -9.64 6.46 14.82
CA ASN A 106 -8.53 5.71 15.38
C ASN A 106 -7.93 4.81 14.29
N SER A 107 -6.66 5.06 13.97
CA SER A 107 -5.90 4.27 12.99
C SER A 107 -5.82 2.78 13.34
N MET A 108 -5.81 2.45 14.65
CA MET A 108 -5.83 1.06 15.11
C MET A 108 -7.14 0.37 14.75
N PHE A 109 -8.28 1.05 14.89
CA PHE A 109 -9.58 0.52 14.48
C PHE A 109 -9.62 0.28 12.97
N GLY A 110 -9.14 1.25 12.16
CA GLY A 110 -9.03 1.10 10.72
C GLY A 110 -8.17 -0.09 10.32
N ALA A 111 -6.99 -0.22 10.93
CA ALA A 111 -6.08 -1.34 10.68
C ALA A 111 -6.70 -2.69 11.05
N MET A 112 -7.44 -2.76 12.16
CA MET A 112 -8.13 -3.99 12.57
C MET A 112 -9.22 -4.39 11.58
N ARG A 113 -10.01 -3.43 11.08
CA ARG A 113 -11.06 -3.71 10.09
C ARG A 113 -10.51 -4.18 8.76
N VAL A 114 -9.42 -3.59 8.29
CA VAL A 114 -8.71 -4.06 7.09
C VAL A 114 -8.15 -5.47 7.30
N LYS A 115 -7.48 -5.70 8.43
CA LYS A 115 -6.96 -7.02 8.79
C LYS A 115 -8.05 -8.09 8.80
N ASP A 116 -9.21 -7.82 9.41
CA ASP A 116 -10.32 -8.76 9.48
C ASP A 116 -10.85 -9.10 8.08
N ALA A 117 -10.98 -8.11 7.19
CA ALA A 117 -11.38 -8.33 5.80
C ALA A 117 -10.38 -9.21 5.04
N LEU A 118 -9.08 -8.97 5.20
CA LEU A 118 -8.03 -9.78 4.56
C LEU A 118 -8.04 -11.22 5.06
N VAL A 119 -8.20 -11.43 6.36
CA VAL A 119 -8.29 -12.78 6.94
C VAL A 119 -9.56 -13.50 6.46
N ASP A 120 -10.70 -12.81 6.46
CA ASP A 120 -11.98 -13.39 6.05
C ASP A 120 -11.98 -13.79 4.57
N SER A 121 -11.37 -12.95 3.71
CA SER A 121 -11.31 -13.21 2.27
C SER A 121 -10.35 -14.36 1.88
N THR A 122 -9.35 -14.62 2.71
CA THR A 122 -8.28 -15.60 2.43
C THR A 122 -8.37 -16.87 3.27
N ARG A 123 -9.39 -16.96 4.12
CA ARG A 123 -9.64 -18.15 4.94
C ARG A 123 -10.09 -19.33 4.10
N VAL A 124 -9.42 -20.47 4.28
CA VAL A 124 -9.81 -21.75 3.68
C VAL A 124 -10.03 -22.77 4.81
N GLY A 125 -11.27 -23.04 5.17
CA GLY A 125 -11.61 -23.86 6.33
C GLY A 125 -11.08 -23.24 7.62
N ASP A 126 -10.30 -24.00 8.39
CA ASP A 126 -9.66 -23.51 9.64
C ASP A 126 -8.31 -22.82 9.41
N LYS A 127 -7.79 -22.87 8.18
CA LYS A 127 -6.51 -22.23 7.82
C LYS A 127 -6.72 -20.76 7.47
N ARG A 128 -5.88 -19.90 8.04
CA ARG A 128 -5.87 -18.45 7.80
C ARG A 128 -4.44 -17.92 7.84
N PRO A 129 -4.16 -16.78 7.16
CA PRO A 129 -2.88 -16.09 7.28
C PRO A 129 -2.60 -15.68 8.73
N THR A 130 -1.33 -15.66 9.09
CA THR A 130 -0.89 -15.23 10.42
C THR A 130 -0.66 -13.73 10.46
N VAL A 131 -1.22 -13.06 11.46
CA VAL A 131 -1.00 -11.62 11.68
C VAL A 131 0.14 -11.42 12.66
N VAL A 132 1.21 -10.74 12.25
CA VAL A 132 2.38 -10.43 13.09
C VAL A 132 2.80 -8.98 12.90
N LYS A 133 3.28 -8.33 13.97
CA LYS A 133 3.78 -6.96 13.91
C LYS A 133 5.24 -6.89 13.47
N ASP A 134 6.03 -7.81 13.99
CA ASP A 134 7.47 -7.83 13.81
C ASP A 134 7.84 -8.77 12.66
N ASN A 135 8.54 -8.20 11.68
CA ASN A 135 9.05 -8.93 10.53
C ASN A 135 8.01 -9.79 9.78
N PRO A 136 6.85 -9.21 9.37
CA PRO A 136 5.89 -9.93 8.53
C PRO A 136 6.47 -10.20 7.13
N ASP A 137 5.97 -11.24 6.46
CA ASP A 137 6.30 -11.49 5.06
C ASP A 137 5.77 -10.38 4.15
N ILE A 138 4.55 -9.87 4.45
CA ILE A 138 3.92 -8.77 3.72
C ILE A 138 3.41 -7.71 4.68
N ARG A 139 3.66 -6.45 4.34
CA ARG A 139 3.11 -5.28 5.02
C ARG A 139 2.15 -4.54 4.10
N PHE A 140 0.88 -4.48 4.49
CA PHE A 140 -0.12 -3.68 3.80
C PHE A 140 -0.18 -2.28 4.40
N ASN A 141 -0.01 -1.28 3.55
CA ASN A 141 -0.19 0.11 3.92
C ASN A 141 -1.54 0.58 3.38
N THR A 142 -2.45 0.90 4.27
CA THR A 142 -3.77 1.43 3.93
C THR A 142 -3.75 2.94 4.15
N VAL A 143 -4.12 3.70 3.14
CA VAL A 143 -4.21 5.16 3.22
C VAL A 143 -5.65 5.58 3.00
N LEU A 144 -6.21 6.31 3.95
CA LEU A 144 -7.50 6.94 3.82
C LEU A 144 -7.34 8.23 3.00
N LEU A 145 -7.90 8.24 1.81
CA LEU A 145 -7.95 9.43 0.96
C LEU A 145 -9.24 10.17 1.28
N SER A 146 -9.14 11.40 1.79
CA SER A 146 -10.30 12.27 1.91
C SER A 146 -10.65 12.81 0.53
N ASP A 147 -11.90 12.63 0.11
CA ASP A 147 -12.44 13.41 -1.00
C ASP A 147 -12.43 14.90 -0.61
N LYS A 148 -11.35 15.59 -0.94
CA LYS A 148 -11.40 17.05 -0.96
C LYS A 148 -12.34 17.40 -2.12
N LYS A 149 -13.60 17.65 -1.80
CA LYS A 149 -14.47 18.38 -2.70
C LYS A 149 -13.77 19.72 -3.00
N GLN A 150 -13.33 19.86 -4.23
CA GLN A 150 -13.02 21.17 -4.80
C GLN A 150 -14.26 22.03 -4.80
#